data_0a3b4a347780da6a2bc290e67828605e
#
_entry.id   0a3b4a347780da6a2bc290e67828605e
#
_cell.length_a   1.000
_cell.length_b   1.000
_cell.length_c   1.000
_cell.angle_alpha   90.00
_cell.angle_beta   90.00
_cell.angle_gamma   90.00
#
_symmetry.space_group_name_H-M   'P 1'
#
loop_
_entity.id
_entity.type
_entity.pdbx_description
1 polymer ?
#
loop_
_entity_poly.entity_id
_entity_poly.type
_entity_poly.pdbx_seq_one_letter_code
_entity_poly.pdbx_strand_id
1 'polypeptide(L)'
;MNRHFTPAILAVTGLLAATAGAAAHPHVWVTMQDELVYAPDGSLTGVRYSWTFDDMFSAFATQGLDAKKPGEFSREDLAPLAKENVTSLKDFGYFTFAKANGKKVELKDPTDYYLDYNSKDTVLTLHFTVPFKTPIKAKELNLEIYDPEYFVDFSFRDGKDPVKLSGAPAACKLTFSKPQDLSVAPGQQLGEAFFNALSAADNWGAQFANKISVKCP
;
A
#
# COMPACT_ATOMS: atom_id res chain seq x y z
N MET A 1 63.77 -36.30 -37.16
CA MET A 1 63.22 -35.76 -35.88
C MET A 1 61.92 -35.05 -36.19
N ASN A 2 60.79 -35.78 -36.13
CA ASN A 2 59.45 -35.24 -36.44
C ASN A 2 58.77 -34.89 -35.11
N ARG A 3 58.49 -33.59 -34.89
CA ARG A 3 57.73 -33.15 -33.75
C ARG A 3 56.24 -32.92 -34.18
N HIS A 4 55.38 -33.83 -33.70
CA HIS A 4 53.93 -33.68 -33.84
C HIS A 4 53.44 -32.68 -32.86
N PHE A 5 52.86 -31.57 -33.38
CA PHE A 5 52.09 -30.59 -32.60
C PHE A 5 50.63 -31.07 -32.54
N THR A 6 50.19 -31.40 -31.36
CA THR A 6 48.77 -31.68 -31.06
C THR A 6 48.09 -30.38 -30.69
N PRO A 7 47.00 -29.97 -31.36
CA PRO A 7 46.25 -28.77 -30.95
C PRO A 7 45.38 -29.13 -29.74
N ALA A 8 45.55 -28.40 -28.64
CA ALA A 8 44.69 -28.46 -27.49
C ALA A 8 43.38 -27.68 -27.81
N ILE A 9 42.28 -28.41 -27.89
CA ILE A 9 40.93 -27.83 -28.01
C ILE A 9 40.55 -27.34 -26.65
N LEU A 10 40.50 -25.98 -26.45
CA LEU A 10 39.88 -25.33 -25.28
C LEU A 10 38.36 -25.42 -25.42
N ALA A 11 37.75 -26.32 -24.66
CA ALA A 11 36.30 -26.33 -24.46
C ALA A 11 35.92 -25.15 -23.55
N VAL A 12 35.40 -24.06 -24.12
CA VAL A 12 34.77 -22.98 -23.39
C VAL A 12 33.39 -23.46 -22.99
N THR A 13 33.24 -23.96 -21.78
CA THR A 13 31.95 -24.26 -21.16
C THR A 13 31.30 -22.90 -20.80
N GLY A 14 30.38 -22.46 -21.67
CA GLY A 14 29.54 -21.29 -21.39
C GLY A 14 28.64 -21.56 -20.18
N LEU A 15 28.94 -20.89 -19.07
CA LEU A 15 28.09 -20.85 -17.89
C LEU A 15 26.87 -19.99 -18.23
N LEU A 16 25.78 -20.63 -18.68
CA LEU A 16 24.46 -20.00 -18.78
C LEU A 16 24.01 -19.73 -17.34
N ALA A 17 24.32 -18.53 -16.86
CA ALA A 17 23.72 -18.01 -15.65
C ALA A 17 22.20 -17.88 -15.92
N ALA A 18 21.41 -18.81 -15.37
CA ALA A 18 19.98 -18.67 -15.27
C ALA A 18 19.73 -17.44 -14.38
N THR A 19 19.43 -16.29 -14.99
CA THR A 19 18.88 -15.15 -14.29
C THR A 19 17.49 -15.58 -13.81
N ALA A 20 17.38 -15.98 -12.53
CA ALA A 20 16.10 -16.12 -11.89
C ALA A 20 15.47 -14.72 -11.97
N GLY A 21 14.36 -14.57 -12.72
CA GLY A 21 13.60 -13.33 -12.76
C GLY A 21 13.21 -12.98 -11.33
N ALA A 22 13.72 -11.86 -10.82
CA ALA A 22 13.25 -11.31 -9.58
C ALA A 22 11.78 -10.93 -9.79
N ALA A 23 10.89 -11.39 -8.92
CA ALA A 23 9.50 -10.91 -8.91
C ALA A 23 9.56 -9.40 -8.67
N ALA A 24 9.14 -8.60 -9.66
CA ALA A 24 9.35 -7.15 -9.65
C ALA A 24 8.31 -6.40 -8.81
N HIS A 25 7.27 -7.04 -8.28
CA HIS A 25 6.17 -6.41 -7.54
C HIS A 25 5.61 -7.35 -6.45
N PRO A 26 5.17 -6.81 -5.29
CA PRO A 26 5.29 -5.41 -4.85
C PRO A 26 6.68 -5.08 -4.28
N HIS A 27 6.97 -3.75 -4.15
CA HIS A 27 8.22 -3.26 -3.56
C HIS A 27 8.04 -2.68 -2.16
N VAL A 28 6.81 -2.37 -1.78
CA VAL A 28 6.44 -1.78 -0.48
C VAL A 28 5.24 -2.53 0.07
N TRP A 29 5.29 -2.91 1.33
CA TRP A 29 4.16 -3.52 2.04
C TRP A 29 3.64 -2.55 3.09
N VAL A 30 2.32 -2.32 3.06
CA VAL A 30 1.63 -1.43 3.99
C VAL A 30 0.57 -2.21 4.75
N THR A 31 0.70 -2.18 6.08
CA THR A 31 -0.34 -2.69 6.98
C THR A 31 -1.23 -1.55 7.44
N MET A 32 -2.54 -1.64 7.15
CA MET A 32 -3.50 -0.56 7.36
C MET A 32 -4.37 -0.76 8.60
N GLN A 33 -4.68 0.36 9.24
CA GLN A 33 -5.80 0.50 10.16
C GLN A 33 -6.55 1.79 9.77
N ASP A 34 -7.82 1.65 9.41
CA ASP A 34 -8.60 2.72 8.81
C ASP A 34 -9.81 3.11 9.65
N GLU A 35 -10.21 4.35 9.56
CA GLU A 35 -11.35 4.88 10.28
C GLU A 35 -12.19 5.77 9.36
N LEU A 36 -13.45 5.40 9.15
CA LEU A 36 -14.40 6.24 8.44
C LEU A 36 -14.98 7.25 9.42
N VAL A 37 -14.78 8.54 9.12
CA VAL A 37 -15.08 9.64 10.04
C VAL A 37 -16.41 10.28 9.71
N TYR A 38 -17.32 10.31 10.68
CA TYR A 38 -18.65 10.90 10.56
C TYR A 38 -18.76 12.19 11.39
N ALA A 39 -19.45 13.17 10.83
CA ALA A 39 -19.85 14.37 11.56
C ALA A 39 -21.06 14.08 12.48
N PRO A 40 -21.34 14.96 13.45
CA PRO A 40 -22.47 14.79 14.37
C PRO A 40 -23.85 14.70 13.70
N ASP A 41 -23.98 15.22 12.47
CA ASP A 41 -25.21 15.16 11.67
C ASP A 41 -25.36 13.82 10.91
N GLY A 42 -24.45 12.86 11.14
CA GLY A 42 -24.42 11.54 10.51
C GLY A 42 -23.86 11.54 9.08
N SER A 43 -23.33 12.66 8.57
CA SER A 43 -22.66 12.69 7.29
C SER A 43 -21.23 12.15 7.40
N LEU A 44 -20.79 11.33 6.43
CA LEU A 44 -19.42 10.87 6.31
C LEU A 44 -18.54 11.97 5.72
N THR A 45 -17.46 12.32 6.40
CA THR A 45 -16.61 13.47 6.06
C THR A 45 -15.28 13.09 5.43
N GLY A 46 -14.83 11.85 5.63
CA GLY A 46 -13.55 11.38 5.10
C GLY A 46 -13.10 10.06 5.69
N VAL A 47 -11.87 9.70 5.39
CA VAL A 47 -11.21 8.51 5.92
C VAL A 47 -9.92 8.91 6.62
N ARG A 48 -9.72 8.42 7.84
CA ARG A 48 -8.45 8.52 8.57
C ARG A 48 -7.70 7.23 8.44
N TYR A 49 -6.44 7.33 8.04
CA TYR A 49 -5.54 6.24 7.79
C TYR A 49 -4.42 6.16 8.82
N SER A 50 -4.01 4.93 9.13
CA SER A 50 -2.76 4.62 9.80
C SER A 50 -2.08 3.52 9.00
N TRP A 51 -1.08 3.89 8.20
CA TRP A 51 -0.34 3.03 7.29
C TRP A 51 1.04 2.73 7.86
N THR A 52 1.23 1.50 8.34
CA THR A 52 2.53 1.03 8.82
C THR A 52 3.26 0.37 7.65
N PHE A 53 4.41 0.92 7.31
CA PHE A 53 5.27 0.41 6.24
C PHE A 53 6.12 -0.76 6.74
N ASP A 54 6.58 -1.58 5.81
CA ASP A 54 7.58 -2.61 6.10
C ASP A 54 8.91 -2.02 6.59
N ASP A 55 9.76 -2.87 7.15
CA ASP A 55 11.04 -2.49 7.74
C ASP A 55 12.06 -2.02 6.68
N MET A 56 12.05 -2.61 5.49
CA MET A 56 12.95 -2.25 4.40
C MET A 56 12.63 -0.85 3.86
N PHE A 57 11.35 -0.56 3.57
CA PHE A 57 10.93 0.77 3.17
C PHE A 57 11.21 1.79 4.29
N SER A 58 10.90 1.44 5.55
CA SER A 58 11.12 2.33 6.70
C SER A 58 12.60 2.67 6.89
N ALA A 59 13.49 1.69 6.74
CA ALA A 59 14.94 1.92 6.80
C ALA A 59 15.42 2.80 5.64
N PHE A 60 14.91 2.58 4.42
CA PHE A 60 15.24 3.41 3.26
C PHE A 60 14.76 4.85 3.44
N ALA A 61 13.50 5.05 3.87
CA ALA A 61 12.89 6.36 4.03
C ALA A 61 13.53 7.21 5.13
N THR A 62 14.12 6.57 6.15
CA THR A 62 14.83 7.26 7.25
C THR A 62 16.31 7.45 6.99
N GLN A 63 16.84 6.92 5.87
CA GLN A 63 18.25 7.05 5.55
C GLN A 63 18.65 8.51 5.35
N GLY A 64 19.65 8.95 6.10
CA GLY A 64 20.17 10.32 6.01
C GLY A 64 19.34 11.38 6.75
N LEU A 65 18.29 10.99 7.47
CA LEU A 65 17.60 11.90 8.37
C LEU A 65 18.43 12.16 9.63
N ASP A 66 18.52 13.42 10.02
CA ASP A 66 19.16 13.82 11.27
C ASP A 66 18.24 13.47 12.45
N ALA A 67 18.62 12.45 13.21
CA ALA A 67 17.94 12.08 14.44
C ALA A 67 18.68 12.68 15.64
N LYS A 68 17.97 13.26 16.60
CA LYS A 68 18.56 13.75 17.86
C LYS A 68 19.22 12.63 18.67
N LYS A 69 18.74 11.42 18.52
CA LYS A 69 19.33 10.20 19.07
C LYS A 69 19.37 9.12 17.98
N PRO A 70 20.48 8.42 17.81
CA PRO A 70 20.59 7.35 16.82
C PRO A 70 19.49 6.31 16.97
N GLY A 71 18.73 6.07 15.88
CA GLY A 71 17.65 5.09 15.84
C GLY A 71 16.35 5.51 16.53
N GLU A 72 16.23 6.78 16.97
CA GLU A 72 14.99 7.34 17.50
C GLU A 72 14.64 8.61 16.71
N PHE A 73 13.43 8.64 16.13
CA PHE A 73 12.94 9.80 15.38
C PHE A 73 11.71 10.38 16.08
N SER A 74 11.73 11.66 16.39
CA SER A 74 10.56 12.40 16.86
C SER A 74 9.64 12.78 15.68
N ARG A 75 8.40 13.16 15.97
CA ARG A 75 7.49 13.68 14.93
C ARG A 75 8.02 14.93 14.24
N GLU A 76 8.77 15.76 14.97
CA GLU A 76 9.41 16.94 14.43
C GLU A 76 10.52 16.59 13.44
N ASP A 77 11.33 15.56 13.74
CA ASP A 77 12.38 15.07 12.85
C ASP A 77 11.78 14.47 11.57
N LEU A 78 10.60 13.83 11.68
CA LEU A 78 9.89 13.21 10.59
C LEU A 78 8.92 14.13 9.83
N ALA A 79 8.68 15.35 10.30
CA ALA A 79 7.67 16.24 9.69
C ALA A 79 7.93 16.57 8.21
N PRO A 80 9.16 16.81 7.75
CA PRO A 80 9.45 17.00 6.32
C PRO A 80 9.10 15.76 5.49
N LEU A 81 9.48 14.57 5.98
CA LEU A 81 9.17 13.30 5.32
C LEU A 81 7.66 13.02 5.27
N ALA A 82 6.94 13.30 6.35
CA ALA A 82 5.48 13.16 6.39
C ALA A 82 4.80 14.05 5.34
N LYS A 83 5.25 15.29 5.20
CA LYS A 83 4.75 16.22 4.18
C LYS A 83 5.04 15.73 2.77
N GLU A 84 6.25 15.25 2.51
CA GLU A 84 6.64 14.71 1.22
C GLU A 84 5.76 13.51 0.84
N ASN A 85 5.59 12.56 1.75
CA ASN A 85 4.75 11.39 1.53
C ASN A 85 3.31 11.77 1.14
N VAL A 86 2.62 12.60 1.93
CA VAL A 86 1.23 12.97 1.62
C VAL A 86 1.11 13.80 0.35
N THR A 87 2.14 14.57 -0.01
CA THR A 87 2.16 15.34 -1.26
C THR A 87 2.28 14.41 -2.46
N SER A 88 3.18 13.44 -2.39
CA SER A 88 3.37 12.44 -3.46
C SER A 88 2.16 11.53 -3.65
N LEU A 89 1.46 11.17 -2.57
CA LEU A 89 0.25 10.35 -2.63
C LEU A 89 -0.89 11.00 -3.45
N LYS A 90 -0.84 12.31 -3.65
CA LYS A 90 -1.86 13.04 -4.43
C LYS A 90 -1.97 12.55 -5.87
N ASP A 91 -0.83 12.30 -6.51
CA ASP A 91 -0.78 11.86 -7.90
C ASP A 91 -1.38 10.46 -8.08
N PHE A 92 -1.44 9.69 -7.01
CA PHE A 92 -2.04 8.35 -6.95
C PHE A 92 -3.47 8.33 -6.38
N GLY A 93 -4.10 9.51 -6.19
CA GLY A 93 -5.42 9.61 -5.58
C GLY A 93 -5.48 9.04 -4.16
N TYR A 94 -4.34 9.09 -3.44
CA TYR A 94 -4.19 8.51 -2.09
C TYR A 94 -4.52 7.02 -2.04
N PHE A 95 -4.36 6.31 -3.17
CA PHE A 95 -4.76 4.89 -3.32
C PHE A 95 -6.19 4.59 -2.85
N THR A 96 -7.07 5.61 -2.89
CA THR A 96 -8.40 5.61 -2.29
C THR A 96 -9.47 5.80 -3.36
N PHE A 97 -10.28 4.77 -3.60
CA PHE A 97 -11.33 4.77 -4.60
C PHE A 97 -12.70 4.61 -3.91
N ALA A 98 -13.43 5.70 -3.76
CA ALA A 98 -14.70 5.74 -3.03
C ALA A 98 -15.90 5.95 -3.96
N LYS A 99 -16.99 5.21 -3.71
CA LYS A 99 -18.29 5.39 -4.36
C LYS A 99 -19.39 5.44 -3.31
N ALA A 100 -20.23 6.48 -3.38
CA ALA A 100 -21.42 6.64 -2.53
C ALA A 100 -22.66 6.51 -3.37
N ASN A 101 -23.55 5.57 -3.05
CA ASN A 101 -24.71 5.21 -3.86
C ASN A 101 -24.35 5.02 -5.36
N GLY A 102 -23.21 4.37 -5.63
CA GLY A 102 -22.69 4.10 -6.97
C GLY A 102 -21.97 5.27 -7.66
N LYS A 103 -21.98 6.47 -7.09
CA LYS A 103 -21.31 7.66 -7.67
C LYS A 103 -19.92 7.86 -7.05
N LYS A 104 -18.94 8.17 -7.89
CA LYS A 104 -17.56 8.47 -7.45
C LYS A 104 -17.56 9.62 -6.46
N VAL A 105 -16.80 9.48 -5.39
CA VAL A 105 -16.56 10.50 -4.37
C VAL A 105 -15.27 11.24 -4.70
N GLU A 106 -15.30 12.56 -4.66
CA GLU A 106 -14.12 13.40 -4.82
C GLU A 106 -13.43 13.64 -3.47
N LEU A 107 -12.10 13.56 -3.49
CA LEU A 107 -11.24 13.71 -2.33
C LEU A 107 -10.62 15.10 -2.29
N LYS A 108 -10.24 15.56 -1.09
CA LYS A 108 -9.40 16.74 -0.84
C LYS A 108 -7.99 16.32 -0.45
N ASP A 109 -7.09 17.30 -0.43
CA ASP A 109 -5.74 17.10 0.10
C ASP A 109 -5.80 16.69 1.57
N PRO A 110 -4.91 15.79 2.01
CA PRO A 110 -4.90 15.28 3.36
C PRO A 110 -4.68 16.35 4.42
N THR A 111 -5.30 16.14 5.58
CA THR A 111 -5.12 16.91 6.80
C THR A 111 -4.62 16.02 7.92
N ASP A 112 -4.17 16.62 9.03
CA ASP A 112 -3.80 15.94 10.27
C ASP A 112 -2.76 14.82 10.04
N TYR A 113 -1.78 15.09 9.18
CA TYR A 113 -0.78 14.10 8.83
C TYR A 113 0.50 14.21 9.67
N TYR A 114 1.05 13.08 10.02
CA TYR A 114 2.33 12.94 10.70
C TYR A 114 2.87 11.51 10.55
N LEU A 115 4.15 11.35 10.79
CA LEU A 115 4.81 10.05 10.89
C LEU A 115 5.16 9.75 12.35
N ASP A 116 4.91 8.52 12.77
CA ASP A 116 5.46 7.93 13.98
C ASP A 116 6.53 6.88 13.60
N TYR A 117 7.59 6.80 14.40
CA TYR A 117 8.60 5.77 14.29
C TYR A 117 8.57 4.83 15.49
N ASN A 118 8.40 3.55 15.24
CA ASN A 118 8.52 2.52 16.27
C ASN A 118 9.95 1.99 16.28
N SER A 119 10.76 2.43 17.24
CA SER A 119 12.17 2.03 17.36
C SER A 119 12.38 0.56 17.70
N LYS A 120 11.38 -0.13 18.27
CA LYS A 120 11.45 -1.55 18.59
C LYS A 120 11.34 -2.42 17.34
N ASP A 121 10.40 -2.07 16.49
CA ASP A 121 10.10 -2.83 15.25
C ASP A 121 10.75 -2.20 14.02
N THR A 122 11.41 -1.03 14.21
CA THR A 122 12.11 -0.24 13.17
C THR A 122 11.23 0.15 11.99
N VAL A 123 9.95 0.45 12.25
CA VAL A 123 8.98 0.79 11.21
C VAL A 123 8.38 2.17 11.38
N LEU A 124 8.05 2.78 10.24
CA LEU A 124 7.31 4.04 10.14
C LEU A 124 5.82 3.77 10.05
N THR A 125 5.01 4.63 10.68
CA THR A 125 3.56 4.66 10.48
C THR A 125 3.15 6.06 10.06
N LEU A 126 2.58 6.18 8.86
CA LEU A 126 1.99 7.41 8.36
C LEU A 126 0.54 7.50 8.81
N HIS A 127 0.24 8.55 9.56
CA HIS A 127 -1.12 8.93 9.94
C HIS A 127 -1.57 10.11 9.10
N PHE A 128 -2.76 10.04 8.52
CA PHE A 128 -3.32 11.15 7.75
C PHE A 128 -4.83 10.98 7.57
N THR A 129 -5.52 12.09 7.36
CA THR A 129 -6.94 12.11 7.06
C THR A 129 -7.16 12.58 5.63
N VAL A 130 -7.90 11.82 4.83
CA VAL A 130 -8.33 12.21 3.48
C VAL A 130 -9.79 12.67 3.55
N PRO A 131 -10.05 13.99 3.56
CA PRO A 131 -11.41 14.51 3.58
C PRO A 131 -12.11 14.31 2.24
N PHE A 132 -13.39 14.07 2.27
CA PHE A 132 -14.23 14.14 1.08
C PHE A 132 -14.51 15.61 0.71
N LYS A 133 -14.57 15.90 -0.58
CA LYS A 133 -14.84 17.27 -1.06
C LYS A 133 -16.16 17.82 -0.51
N THR A 134 -17.15 16.96 -0.41
CA THR A 134 -18.45 17.25 0.16
C THR A 134 -18.82 16.14 1.16
N PRO A 135 -19.27 16.47 2.39
CA PRO A 135 -19.80 15.48 3.30
C PRO A 135 -20.94 14.66 2.68
N ILE A 136 -20.99 13.37 2.96
CA ILE A 136 -21.86 12.43 2.25
C ILE A 136 -22.88 11.86 3.21
N LYS A 137 -24.18 11.97 2.84
CA LYS A 137 -25.26 11.18 3.42
C LYS A 137 -25.67 10.14 2.38
N ALA A 138 -25.14 8.93 2.50
CA ALA A 138 -25.41 7.85 1.57
C ALA A 138 -25.95 6.63 2.31
N LYS A 139 -26.84 5.89 1.64
CA LYS A 139 -27.31 4.57 2.11
C LYS A 139 -26.20 3.51 1.96
N GLU A 140 -25.33 3.71 0.99
CA GLU A 140 -24.24 2.78 0.72
C GLU A 140 -22.97 3.56 0.35
N LEU A 141 -21.86 3.20 1.02
CA LEU A 141 -20.51 3.58 0.64
C LEU A 141 -19.73 2.33 0.33
N ASN A 142 -19.00 2.35 -0.79
CA ASN A 142 -17.99 1.36 -1.12
C ASN A 142 -16.66 2.09 -1.29
N LEU A 143 -15.64 1.61 -0.57
CA LEU A 143 -14.28 2.13 -0.57
C LEU A 143 -13.34 1.00 -0.92
N GLU A 144 -12.47 1.23 -1.88
CA GLU A 144 -11.42 0.31 -2.28
C GLU A 144 -10.06 0.99 -2.07
N ILE A 145 -9.10 0.26 -1.48
CA ILE A 145 -7.75 0.74 -1.20
C ILE A 145 -6.79 -0.21 -1.89
N TYR A 146 -6.08 0.30 -2.88
CA TYR A 146 -5.11 -0.46 -3.65
C TYR A 146 -4.25 0.47 -4.51
N ASP A 147 -3.09 -0.02 -4.92
CA ASP A 147 -2.24 0.62 -5.94
C ASP A 147 -2.59 0.07 -7.33
N PRO A 148 -3.02 0.91 -8.30
CA PRO A 148 -3.30 0.46 -9.66
C PRO A 148 -2.16 -0.28 -10.34
N GLU A 149 -0.91 0.03 -9.98
CA GLU A 149 0.31 -0.59 -10.53
C GLU A 149 0.85 -1.73 -9.66
N TYR A 150 0.25 -1.95 -8.49
CA TYR A 150 0.69 -2.95 -7.49
C TYR A 150 2.16 -2.80 -7.07
N PHE A 151 2.70 -1.59 -7.10
CA PHE A 151 4.00 -1.29 -6.53
C PHE A 151 3.96 -1.37 -5.00
N VAL A 152 2.81 -0.96 -4.42
CA VAL A 152 2.49 -1.04 -3.01
C VAL A 152 1.43 -2.11 -2.78
N ASP A 153 1.70 -3.06 -1.90
CA ASP A 153 0.72 -4.03 -1.41
C ASP A 153 0.10 -3.52 -0.11
N PHE A 154 -1.22 -3.38 -0.11
CA PHE A 154 -1.98 -2.97 1.07
C PHE A 154 -2.67 -4.15 1.71
N SER A 155 -2.56 -4.28 3.03
CA SER A 155 -3.27 -5.29 3.80
C SER A 155 -3.86 -4.70 5.08
N PHE A 156 -5.05 -5.16 5.48
CA PHE A 156 -5.57 -4.81 6.79
C PHE A 156 -4.76 -5.47 7.90
N ARG A 157 -4.49 -4.71 8.96
CA ARG A 157 -3.83 -5.22 10.16
C ARG A 157 -4.60 -6.43 10.71
N ASP A 158 -3.87 -7.45 11.13
CA ASP A 158 -4.47 -8.58 11.81
C ASP A 158 -5.02 -8.20 13.18
N GLY A 159 -6.07 -8.91 13.63
CA GLY A 159 -6.71 -8.68 14.91
C GLY A 159 -8.09 -8.05 14.81
N LYS A 160 -8.54 -7.47 15.94
CA LYS A 160 -9.87 -6.85 16.01
C LYS A 160 -9.85 -5.47 15.39
N ASP A 161 -10.90 -5.18 14.61
CA ASP A 161 -11.28 -3.85 14.15
C ASP A 161 -10.20 -3.11 13.34
N PRO A 162 -9.67 -3.71 12.24
CA PRO A 162 -8.76 -3.00 11.35
C PRO A 162 -9.44 -1.82 10.65
N VAL A 163 -10.77 -1.84 10.59
CA VAL A 163 -11.62 -0.76 10.08
C VAL A 163 -12.64 -0.38 11.12
N LYS A 164 -12.82 0.92 11.36
CA LYS A 164 -13.77 1.46 12.34
C LYS A 164 -14.69 2.51 11.72
N LEU A 165 -15.87 2.66 12.33
CA LEU A 165 -16.79 3.78 12.07
C LEU A 165 -16.72 4.75 13.26
N SER A 166 -16.16 5.95 13.05
CA SER A 166 -16.07 6.98 14.08
C SER A 166 -17.23 7.96 13.97
N GLY A 167 -18.10 7.99 14.97
CA GLY A 167 -19.26 8.86 14.99
C GLY A 167 -20.42 8.47 14.07
N ALA A 168 -20.39 7.26 13.50
CA ALA A 168 -21.45 6.79 12.61
C ALA A 168 -22.77 6.59 13.36
N PRO A 169 -23.93 6.77 12.67
CA PRO A 169 -25.22 6.35 13.20
C PRO A 169 -25.19 4.86 13.58
N ALA A 170 -25.77 4.51 14.72
CA ALA A 170 -25.73 3.14 15.28
C ALA A 170 -26.31 2.07 14.34
N ALA A 171 -27.20 2.47 13.42
CA ALA A 171 -27.83 1.56 12.45
C ALA A 171 -26.91 1.22 11.25
N CYS A 172 -25.80 1.92 11.06
CA CYS A 172 -24.86 1.64 9.98
C CYS A 172 -24.13 0.32 10.23
N LYS A 173 -24.00 -0.46 9.17
CA LYS A 173 -23.30 -1.76 9.17
C LYS A 173 -22.05 -1.66 8.33
N LEU A 174 -20.92 -2.04 8.94
CA LEU A 174 -19.62 -2.12 8.31
C LEU A 174 -19.32 -3.56 7.91
N THR A 175 -18.84 -3.76 6.70
CA THR A 175 -18.19 -4.98 6.23
C THR A 175 -16.89 -4.62 5.53
N PHE A 176 -15.89 -5.49 5.63
CA PHE A 176 -14.64 -5.34 4.88
C PHE A 176 -14.15 -6.71 4.43
N SER A 177 -13.37 -6.73 3.35
CA SER A 177 -12.74 -7.94 2.83
C SER A 177 -11.33 -7.64 2.35
N LYS A 178 -10.44 -8.59 2.58
CA LYS A 178 -9.11 -8.63 1.97
C LYS A 178 -9.25 -9.01 0.49
N PRO A 179 -8.24 -8.74 -0.37
CA PRO A 179 -8.19 -9.27 -1.72
C PRO A 179 -8.40 -10.78 -1.68
N GLN A 180 -8.97 -11.36 -2.74
CA GLN A 180 -8.94 -12.80 -2.88
C GLN A 180 -7.47 -13.21 -2.97
N ASP A 181 -7.07 -14.17 -2.12
CA ASP A 181 -5.77 -14.82 -2.29
C ASP A 181 -5.72 -15.33 -3.73
N LEU A 182 -4.92 -14.68 -4.56
CA LEU A 182 -4.46 -15.26 -5.80
C LEU A 182 -3.46 -16.35 -5.42
N SER A 183 -3.92 -17.32 -4.63
CA SER A 183 -3.13 -18.48 -4.28
C SER A 183 -2.89 -19.24 -5.58
N VAL A 184 -1.79 -18.90 -6.19
CA VAL A 184 -1.16 -19.72 -7.21
C VAL A 184 -0.97 -21.08 -6.58
N ALA A 185 -1.36 -22.12 -7.30
CA ALA A 185 -1.19 -23.49 -6.83
C ALA A 185 0.24 -23.68 -6.28
N PRO A 186 0.43 -24.46 -5.18
CA PRO A 186 1.73 -24.64 -4.59
C PRO A 186 2.76 -25.04 -5.66
N GLY A 187 3.80 -24.20 -5.86
CA GLY A 187 4.83 -24.41 -6.88
C GLY A 187 4.71 -23.55 -8.14
N GLN A 188 3.64 -22.79 -8.33
CA GLN A 188 3.56 -21.77 -9.38
C GLN A 188 3.93 -20.40 -8.77
N GLN A 189 5.17 -19.99 -8.91
CA GLN A 189 5.54 -18.59 -8.70
C GLN A 189 4.95 -17.78 -9.87
N LEU A 190 4.20 -16.72 -9.54
CA LEU A 190 3.80 -15.72 -10.54
C LEU A 190 5.08 -15.09 -11.06
N GLY A 191 5.54 -15.52 -12.22
CA GLY A 191 6.79 -15.05 -12.81
C GLY A 191 6.61 -13.66 -13.42
N GLU A 192 7.73 -12.99 -13.70
CA GLU A 192 7.80 -11.68 -14.34
C GLU A 192 6.92 -11.58 -15.61
N ALA A 193 6.86 -12.66 -16.40
CA ALA A 193 6.01 -12.73 -17.59
C ALA A 193 4.50 -12.64 -17.27
N PHE A 194 4.08 -13.17 -16.11
CA PHE A 194 2.70 -13.04 -15.65
C PHE A 194 2.40 -11.60 -15.23
N PHE A 195 3.28 -10.97 -14.45
CA PHE A 195 3.13 -9.57 -14.03
C PHE A 195 3.22 -8.62 -15.23
N ASN A 196 4.12 -8.86 -16.19
CA ASN A 196 4.20 -8.08 -17.42
C ASN A 196 2.95 -8.21 -18.28
N ALA A 197 2.33 -9.37 -18.33
CA ALA A 197 1.08 -9.58 -19.06
C ALA A 197 -0.10 -8.88 -18.36
N LEU A 198 -0.11 -8.85 -17.02
CA LEU A 198 -1.13 -8.16 -16.24
C LEU A 198 -0.94 -6.64 -16.25
N SER A 199 0.29 -6.14 -16.14
CA SER A 199 0.60 -4.70 -16.15
C SER A 199 0.32 -4.03 -17.49
N ALA A 200 0.16 -4.81 -18.57
CA ALA A 200 -0.35 -4.29 -19.85
C ALA A 200 -1.85 -3.95 -19.82
N ALA A 201 -2.56 -4.36 -18.76
CA ALA A 201 -3.97 -4.01 -18.55
C ALA A 201 -4.05 -2.79 -17.62
N ASP A 202 -4.76 -1.75 -18.05
CA ASP A 202 -5.03 -0.58 -17.20
C ASP A 202 -5.66 -1.03 -15.88
N ASN A 203 -5.09 -0.54 -14.74
CA ASN A 203 -5.64 -0.77 -13.40
C ASN A 203 -5.67 -2.25 -12.95
N TRP A 204 -4.66 -3.03 -13.34
CA TRP A 204 -4.57 -4.45 -12.95
C TRP A 204 -4.44 -4.66 -11.44
N GLY A 205 -3.90 -3.68 -10.71
CA GLY A 205 -3.83 -3.70 -9.24
C GLY A 205 -5.17 -3.77 -8.54
N ALA A 206 -6.29 -3.45 -9.20
CA ALA A 206 -7.63 -3.51 -8.62
C ALA A 206 -8.04 -4.92 -8.13
N GLN A 207 -7.43 -5.97 -8.65
CA GLN A 207 -7.65 -7.35 -8.16
C GLN A 207 -7.11 -7.56 -6.75
N PHE A 208 -6.16 -6.73 -6.32
CA PHE A 208 -5.58 -6.72 -4.97
C PHE A 208 -6.25 -5.70 -4.03
N ALA A 209 -7.40 -5.15 -4.43
CA ALA A 209 -8.09 -4.14 -3.66
C ALA A 209 -8.61 -4.68 -2.32
N ASN A 210 -8.27 -3.98 -1.24
CA ASN A 210 -8.95 -4.12 0.03
C ASN A 210 -10.26 -3.35 -0.03
N LYS A 211 -11.36 -3.99 0.34
CA LYS A 211 -12.71 -3.42 0.17
C LYS A 211 -13.38 -3.16 1.50
N ILE A 212 -13.96 -1.98 1.63
CA ILE A 212 -14.77 -1.57 2.77
C ILE A 212 -16.15 -1.19 2.24
N SER A 213 -17.20 -1.73 2.84
CA SER A 213 -18.58 -1.37 2.52
C SER A 213 -19.32 -0.95 3.79
N VAL A 214 -20.00 0.17 3.72
CA VAL A 214 -20.87 0.66 4.79
C VAL A 214 -22.29 0.81 4.24
N LYS A 215 -23.25 0.24 4.94
CA LYS A 215 -24.68 0.37 4.65
C LYS A 215 -25.38 1.04 5.82
N CYS A 216 -26.03 2.18 5.55
CA CYS A 216 -26.84 2.92 6.50
C CYS A 216 -28.28 2.95 6.00
N PRO A 217 -29.29 2.71 6.86
CA PRO A 217 -30.71 2.71 6.47
C PRO A 217 -31.23 4.09 6.04
#